data_cf708016f9f501ad2793c303239de41d
#
_entry.id   cf708016f9f501ad2793c303239de41d
#
_cell.length_a   1.000
_cell.length_b   1.000
_cell.length_c   1.000
_cell.angle_alpha   90.00
_cell.angle_beta   90.00
_cell.angle_gamma   90.00
#
_symmetry.space_group_name_H-M   'P 1'
#
loop_
_entity.id
_entity.type
_entity.pdbx_description
1 polymer ?
#
loop_
_entity_poly.entity_id
_entity_poly.type
_entity_poly.pdbx_seq_one_letter_code
_entity_poly.pdbx_strand_id
1 'polypeptide(L)'
;MPVIGMGGYFYRAKDPAALKAWYRDNLGVGGGCGTDEKGESNEWVWFVAGGPMVFEPFKQDSDYFSADRTAMINLRVSDLDGLLAQLRAAGIEITREETMEGVGRFARIHDPESNAIELWEPVQRD
;
A
#
# COMPACT_ATOMS: atom_id res chain seq x y z
N MET A 1 -16.31 -9.94 -18.95
CA MET A 1 -16.47 -8.63 -18.31
C MET A 1 -15.36 -7.71 -18.79
N PRO A 2 -15.69 -6.45 -19.31
CA PRO A 2 -14.67 -5.60 -19.95
C PRO A 2 -13.74 -4.87 -18.98
N VAL A 3 -14.07 -4.80 -17.67
CA VAL A 3 -13.17 -4.21 -16.67
C VAL A 3 -12.12 -5.25 -16.28
N ILE A 4 -10.85 -4.89 -16.42
CA ILE A 4 -9.74 -5.83 -16.22
C ILE A 4 -8.91 -5.51 -14.97
N GLY A 5 -9.17 -4.41 -14.30
CA GLY A 5 -8.47 -4.05 -13.07
C GLY A 5 -8.53 -2.56 -12.79
N MET A 6 -7.76 -2.13 -11.80
CA MET A 6 -7.65 -0.73 -11.42
C MET A 6 -6.69 -0.02 -12.38
N GLY A 7 -7.12 1.13 -12.91
CA GLY A 7 -6.26 1.98 -13.75
C GLY A 7 -5.53 3.03 -12.96
N GLY A 8 -6.04 3.39 -11.78
CA GLY A 8 -5.41 4.38 -10.93
C GLY A 8 -6.13 4.50 -9.59
N TYR A 9 -5.46 5.12 -8.65
CA TYR A 9 -6.00 5.49 -7.36
C TYR A 9 -5.59 6.93 -7.09
N PHE A 10 -6.57 7.81 -6.95
CA PHE A 10 -6.34 9.25 -6.80
C PHE A 10 -6.90 9.71 -5.45
N TYR A 11 -6.13 10.52 -4.77
CA TYR A 11 -6.51 11.01 -3.44
C TYR A 11 -6.01 12.43 -3.24
N ARG A 12 -6.67 13.14 -2.33
CA ARG A 12 -6.30 14.52 -2.02
C ARG A 12 -5.24 14.55 -0.94
N ALA A 13 -4.31 15.48 -1.06
CA ALA A 13 -3.23 15.68 -0.11
C ALA A 13 -3.01 17.18 0.10
N LYS A 14 -2.57 17.56 1.30
CA LYS A 14 -2.18 18.93 1.61
C LYS A 14 -0.92 19.32 0.86
N ASP A 15 0.03 18.39 0.78
CA ASP A 15 1.29 18.57 0.07
C ASP A 15 1.52 17.38 -0.85
N PRO A 16 0.96 17.41 -2.08
CA PRO A 16 1.06 16.27 -2.98
C PRO A 16 2.50 15.89 -3.33
N ALA A 17 3.37 16.85 -3.51
CA ALA A 17 4.76 16.57 -3.89
C ALA A 17 5.52 15.85 -2.77
N ALA A 18 5.38 16.32 -1.53
CA ALA A 18 6.02 15.70 -0.39
C ALA A 18 5.46 14.29 -0.14
N LEU A 19 4.15 14.12 -0.26
CA LEU A 19 3.52 12.83 -0.05
C LEU A 19 3.91 11.82 -1.12
N LYS A 20 3.96 12.24 -2.38
CA LYS A 20 4.43 11.40 -3.48
C LYS A 20 5.86 10.92 -3.24
N ALA A 21 6.75 11.81 -2.81
CA ALA A 21 8.13 11.46 -2.50
C ALA A 21 8.21 10.46 -1.34
N TRP A 22 7.40 10.64 -0.32
CA TRP A 22 7.37 9.73 0.83
C TRP A 22 7.00 8.29 0.42
N TYR A 23 5.95 8.15 -0.39
CA TYR A 23 5.53 6.82 -0.88
C TYR A 23 6.61 6.18 -1.75
N ARG A 24 7.20 6.93 -2.65
CA ARG A 24 8.28 6.45 -3.51
C ARG A 24 9.50 6.02 -2.69
N ASP A 25 9.94 6.88 -1.77
CA ASP A 25 11.20 6.67 -1.06
C ASP A 25 11.11 5.59 0.01
N ASN A 26 9.94 5.40 0.62
CA ASN A 26 9.77 4.44 1.72
C ASN A 26 9.12 3.13 1.29
N LEU A 27 8.30 3.15 0.26
CA LEU A 27 7.51 1.97 -0.14
C LEU A 27 7.73 1.56 -1.60
N GLY A 28 8.35 2.39 -2.42
CA GLY A 28 8.45 2.11 -3.85
C GLY A 28 7.11 2.17 -4.58
N VAL A 29 6.23 3.06 -4.15
CA VAL A 29 4.86 3.17 -4.64
C VAL A 29 4.66 4.49 -5.35
N GLY A 30 3.97 4.45 -6.49
CA GLY A 30 3.55 5.63 -7.22
C GLY A 30 4.37 5.92 -8.46
N GLY A 31 4.16 7.09 -9.04
CA GLY A 31 4.83 7.47 -10.26
C GLY A 31 6.35 7.46 -10.13
N GLY A 32 7.02 6.95 -11.12
CA GLY A 32 8.46 6.74 -11.13
C GLY A 32 8.92 5.39 -10.61
N CYS A 33 8.01 4.58 -10.07
CA CYS A 33 8.34 3.27 -9.51
C CYS A 33 8.04 2.15 -10.51
N GLY A 34 8.94 1.17 -10.57
CA GLY A 34 8.85 0.09 -11.54
C GLY A 34 9.25 0.53 -12.95
N THR A 35 9.24 -0.41 -13.86
CA THR A 35 9.61 -0.16 -15.25
C THR A 35 8.65 -0.87 -16.20
N ASP A 36 8.57 -0.37 -17.44
CA ASP A 36 7.84 -1.02 -18.52
C ASP A 36 8.62 -2.21 -19.11
N GLU A 37 8.12 -2.78 -20.19
CA GLU A 37 8.73 -3.93 -20.88
C GLU A 37 10.14 -3.63 -21.40
N LYS A 38 10.44 -2.37 -21.64
CA LYS A 38 11.75 -1.92 -22.15
C LYS A 38 12.71 -1.53 -21.02
N GLY A 39 12.27 -1.66 -19.76
CA GLY A 39 13.07 -1.27 -18.61
C GLY A 39 13.05 0.22 -18.32
N GLU A 40 12.09 0.96 -18.89
CA GLU A 40 11.99 2.41 -18.70
C GLU A 40 10.94 2.76 -17.66
N SER A 41 11.27 3.71 -16.78
CA SER A 41 10.33 4.26 -15.81
C SER A 41 9.57 5.45 -16.40
N ASN A 42 8.49 5.85 -15.73
CA ASN A 42 7.71 7.02 -16.11
C ASN A 42 7.24 7.71 -14.83
N GLU A 43 7.47 9.01 -14.74
CA GLU A 43 7.18 9.77 -13.51
C GLU A 43 5.70 9.80 -13.13
N TRP A 44 4.81 9.48 -14.04
CA TRP A 44 3.36 9.50 -13.84
C TRP A 44 2.78 8.10 -13.64
N VAL A 45 3.58 7.06 -13.79
CA VAL A 45 3.09 5.69 -13.81
C VAL A 45 3.83 4.84 -12.77
N TRP A 46 3.06 4.06 -12.03
CA TRP A 46 3.57 2.99 -11.21
C TRP A 46 3.36 1.67 -11.96
N PHE A 47 4.45 1.06 -12.39
CA PHE A 47 4.38 -0.24 -13.07
C PHE A 47 4.27 -1.34 -12.02
N VAL A 48 3.03 -1.72 -11.74
CA VAL A 48 2.69 -2.66 -10.66
C VAL A 48 2.89 -4.10 -11.10
N ALA A 49 3.23 -4.97 -10.13
CA ALA A 49 3.19 -6.41 -10.36
C ALA A 49 1.75 -6.90 -10.31
N GLY A 50 1.40 -7.81 -11.22
CA GLY A 50 0.07 -8.38 -11.29
C GLY A 50 -0.24 -9.31 -10.12
N GLY A 51 -1.51 -9.59 -9.91
CA GLY A 51 -1.96 -10.52 -8.89
C GLY A 51 -3.36 -10.21 -8.40
N PRO A 52 -3.92 -11.05 -7.53
CA PRO A 52 -5.25 -10.84 -6.99
C PRO A 52 -5.30 -9.60 -6.11
N MET A 53 -6.45 -8.94 -6.14
CA MET A 53 -6.73 -7.73 -5.38
C MET A 53 -8.05 -7.88 -4.66
N VAL A 54 -8.08 -7.50 -3.39
CA VAL A 54 -9.32 -7.39 -2.61
C VAL A 54 -9.89 -6.00 -2.81
N PHE A 55 -11.18 -5.94 -3.14
CA PHE A 55 -11.90 -4.68 -3.31
C PHE A 55 -13.26 -4.82 -2.64
N GLU A 56 -13.30 -4.51 -1.35
CA GLU A 56 -14.45 -4.78 -0.49
C GLU A 56 -14.86 -3.56 0.31
N PRO A 57 -16.17 -3.31 0.45
CA PRO A 57 -16.62 -2.27 1.35
C PRO A 57 -16.63 -2.76 2.79
N PHE A 58 -16.21 -1.90 3.70
CA PHE A 58 -16.40 -2.11 5.13
C PHE A 58 -17.71 -1.46 5.56
N LYS A 59 -18.25 -1.88 6.70
CA LYS A 59 -19.41 -1.20 7.29
C LYS A 59 -19.03 0.25 7.60
N GLN A 60 -19.97 1.15 7.42
CA GLN A 60 -19.78 2.58 7.67
C GLN A 60 -19.26 2.87 9.09
N ASP A 61 -19.67 2.09 10.08
CA ASP A 61 -19.29 2.23 11.47
C ASP A 61 -18.14 1.32 11.90
N SER A 62 -17.42 0.72 10.95
CA SER A 62 -16.25 -0.10 11.27
C SER A 62 -15.18 0.72 11.98
N ASP A 63 -14.54 0.11 12.98
CA ASP A 63 -13.42 0.72 13.70
C ASP A 63 -12.05 0.26 13.19
N TYR A 64 -12.01 -0.40 12.04
CA TYR A 64 -10.78 -1.00 11.51
C TYR A 64 -9.73 0.06 11.14
N PHE A 65 -10.18 1.22 10.68
CA PHE A 65 -9.31 2.38 10.46
C PHE A 65 -10.07 3.65 10.85
N SER A 66 -9.37 4.79 10.90
CA SER A 66 -9.92 6.05 11.44
C SER A 66 -11.24 6.44 10.78
N ALA A 67 -12.23 6.83 11.60
CA ALA A 67 -13.57 7.18 11.16
C ALA A 67 -13.62 8.45 10.29
N ASP A 68 -12.58 9.27 10.32
CA ASP A 68 -12.49 10.48 9.47
C ASP A 68 -11.97 10.18 8.06
N ARG A 69 -11.71 8.91 7.75
CA ARG A 69 -11.29 8.47 6.43
C ARG A 69 -12.31 7.49 5.87
N THR A 70 -12.55 7.57 4.56
CA THR A 70 -13.52 6.68 3.90
C THR A 70 -12.88 5.48 3.22
N ALA A 71 -11.54 5.45 3.16
CA ALA A 71 -10.82 4.39 2.47
C ALA A 71 -9.47 4.13 3.12
N MET A 72 -8.98 2.92 2.91
CA MET A 72 -7.63 2.53 3.33
C MET A 72 -6.99 1.75 2.19
N ILE A 73 -5.75 2.07 1.85
CA ILE A 73 -5.00 1.31 0.87
C ILE A 73 -4.37 0.08 1.53
N ASN A 74 -4.42 -1.05 0.83
CA ASN A 74 -3.70 -2.26 1.21
C ASN A 74 -2.66 -2.54 0.13
N LEU A 75 -1.42 -2.76 0.54
CA LEU A 75 -0.31 -3.05 -0.36
C LEU A 75 0.18 -4.47 -0.13
N ARG A 76 0.24 -5.24 -1.21
CA ARG A 76 0.75 -6.62 -1.16
C ARG A 76 2.28 -6.58 -1.13
N VAL A 77 2.88 -7.32 -0.22
CA VAL A 77 4.32 -7.27 0.08
C VAL A 77 4.91 -8.69 -0.03
N SER A 78 6.08 -8.80 -0.61
CA SER A 78 6.77 -10.09 -0.75
C SER A 78 7.66 -10.44 0.44
N ASP A 79 8.14 -9.46 1.20
CA ASP A 79 9.02 -9.64 2.37
C ASP A 79 8.64 -8.61 3.43
N LEU A 80 7.66 -8.95 4.26
CA LEU A 80 7.16 -8.04 5.27
C LEU A 80 8.20 -7.75 6.36
N ASP A 81 8.91 -8.76 6.84
CA ASP A 81 9.93 -8.56 7.88
C ASP A 81 11.02 -7.59 7.43
N GLY A 82 11.51 -7.75 6.21
CA GLY A 82 12.53 -6.84 5.65
C GLY A 82 12.00 -5.43 5.48
N LEU A 83 10.77 -5.27 5.01
CA LEU A 83 10.16 -3.95 4.86
C LEU A 83 9.95 -3.29 6.22
N LEU A 84 9.45 -4.00 7.21
CA LEU A 84 9.23 -3.43 8.56
C LEU A 84 10.55 -2.96 9.18
N ALA A 85 11.64 -3.72 8.98
CA ALA A 85 12.96 -3.30 9.46
C ALA A 85 13.40 -1.98 8.82
N GLN A 86 13.19 -1.84 7.51
CA GLN A 86 13.52 -0.60 6.79
C GLN A 86 12.67 0.57 7.27
N LEU A 87 11.37 0.35 7.49
CA LEU A 87 10.46 1.40 7.94
C LEU A 87 10.82 1.86 9.35
N ARG A 88 11.15 0.94 10.26
CA ARG A 88 11.61 1.28 11.60
C ARG A 88 12.90 2.09 11.57
N ALA A 89 13.84 1.71 10.71
CA ALA A 89 15.09 2.45 10.53
C ALA A 89 14.85 3.87 10.01
N ALA A 90 13.78 4.05 9.22
CA ALA A 90 13.38 5.37 8.72
C ALA A 90 12.54 6.18 9.72
N GLY A 91 12.31 5.65 10.93
CA GLY A 91 11.53 6.35 11.96
C GLY A 91 10.02 6.24 11.78
N ILE A 92 9.57 5.30 10.96
CA ILE A 92 8.13 5.10 10.72
C ILE A 92 7.60 4.10 11.73
N GLU A 93 6.55 4.50 12.46
CA GLU A 93 5.92 3.67 13.48
C GLU A 93 5.05 2.59 12.85
N ILE A 94 5.20 1.35 13.33
CA ILE A 94 4.30 0.25 13.00
C ILE A 94 3.26 0.18 14.12
N THR A 95 2.01 0.53 13.81
CA THR A 95 0.95 0.68 14.81
C THR A 95 0.18 -0.60 15.07
N ARG A 96 0.34 -1.62 14.22
CA ARG A 96 -0.36 -2.89 14.36
C ARG A 96 0.38 -3.98 13.59
N GLU A 97 0.47 -5.16 14.17
CA GLU A 97 0.94 -6.37 13.49
C GLU A 97 -0.01 -7.51 13.83
N GLU A 98 -0.37 -8.30 12.84
CA GLU A 98 -1.36 -9.36 13.00
C GLU A 98 -1.07 -10.49 12.01
N THR A 99 -1.32 -11.72 12.43
CA THR A 99 -1.27 -12.88 11.56
C THR A 99 -2.66 -13.50 11.49
N MET A 100 -3.17 -13.70 10.28
CA MET A 100 -4.43 -14.41 10.03
C MET A 100 -4.12 -15.73 9.34
N GLU A 101 -4.42 -16.82 10.03
CA GLU A 101 -4.17 -18.14 9.47
C GLU A 101 -4.89 -18.33 8.15
N GLY A 102 -4.17 -18.83 7.15
CA GLY A 102 -4.70 -19.06 5.80
C GLY A 102 -4.79 -17.83 4.92
N VAL A 103 -4.54 -16.65 5.46
CA VAL A 103 -4.62 -15.37 4.72
C VAL A 103 -3.25 -14.73 4.60
N GLY A 104 -2.52 -14.59 5.70
CA GLY A 104 -1.20 -14.01 5.70
C GLY A 104 -0.92 -13.14 6.91
N ARG A 105 0.11 -12.32 6.78
CA ARG A 105 0.56 -11.39 7.81
C ARG A 105 0.24 -9.97 7.40
N PHE A 106 -0.15 -9.16 8.40
CA PHE A 106 -0.55 -7.78 8.20
C PHE A 106 0.23 -6.86 9.12
N ALA A 107 0.54 -5.67 8.65
CA ALA A 107 1.05 -4.59 9.47
C ALA A 107 0.38 -3.28 9.09
N ARG A 108 0.28 -2.37 10.03
CA ARG A 108 -0.33 -1.05 9.85
C ARG A 108 0.71 0.04 10.05
N ILE A 109 0.78 0.95 9.08
CA ILE A 109 1.52 2.20 9.20
C ILE A 109 0.62 3.35 8.77
N HIS A 110 1.10 4.57 8.93
CA HIS A 110 0.40 5.77 8.46
C HIS A 110 1.36 6.62 7.66
N ASP A 111 0.86 7.25 6.61
CA ASP A 111 1.65 8.22 5.87
C ASP A 111 1.73 9.55 6.64
N PRO A 112 2.55 10.54 6.19
CA PRO A 112 2.69 11.82 6.89
C PRO A 112 1.39 12.62 7.01
N GLU A 113 0.36 12.30 6.23
CA GLU A 113 -0.95 12.96 6.32
C GLU A 113 -1.98 12.10 7.04
N SER A 114 -1.52 11.10 7.80
CA SER A 114 -2.34 10.24 8.66
C SER A 114 -3.27 9.28 7.91
N ASN A 115 -2.98 9.00 6.64
CA ASN A 115 -3.71 7.95 5.94
C ASN A 115 -3.18 6.59 6.37
N ALA A 116 -4.08 5.71 6.78
CA ALA A 116 -3.72 4.35 7.16
C ALA A 116 -3.31 3.55 5.92
N ILE A 117 -2.24 2.78 6.07
CA ILE A 117 -1.74 1.86 5.04
C ILE A 117 -1.65 0.49 5.67
N GLU A 118 -2.32 -0.48 5.08
CA GLU A 118 -2.16 -1.87 5.48
C GLU A 118 -1.15 -2.55 4.55
N LEU A 119 -0.17 -3.20 5.14
CA LEU A 119 0.84 -3.98 4.44
C LEU A 119 0.49 -5.45 4.62
N TRP A 120 0.38 -6.19 3.53
CA TRP A 120 -0.08 -7.57 3.55
C TRP A 120 0.90 -8.49 2.82
N GLU A 121 1.45 -9.44 3.56
CA GLU A 121 2.23 -10.53 2.97
C GLU A 121 1.32 -11.75 2.91
N PRO A 122 0.80 -12.08 1.72
CA PRO A 122 -0.09 -13.23 1.58
C PRO A 122 0.61 -14.53 1.96
N VAL A 123 -0.17 -15.48 2.49
CA VAL A 123 0.35 -16.82 2.71
C VAL A 123 0.70 -17.45 1.36
N GLN A 124 1.87 -18.07 1.29
CA GLN A 124 2.27 -18.74 0.05
C GLN A 124 1.49 -20.05 -0.10
N ARG A 125 0.96 -20.25 -1.30
CA ARG A 125 0.26 -21.47 -1.67
C ARG A 125 1.07 -22.18 -2.75
N ASP A 126 1.37 -23.43 -2.47
CA ASP A 126 2.07 -24.31 -3.41
C ASP A 126 1.13 -24.80 -4.52
#